data_110898b598b092523cedff59f78c9ceb
#
_entry.id   110898b598b092523cedff59f78c9ceb
#
_cell.length_a   1.000
_cell.length_b   1.000
_cell.length_c   1.000
_cell.angle_alpha   90.00
_cell.angle_beta   90.00
_cell.angle_gamma   90.00
#
_symmetry.space_group_name_H-M   'P 1'
#
loop_
_entity.id
_entity.type
_entity.pdbx_description
1 polymer ?
#
loop_
_entity_poly.entity_id
_entity_poly.type
_entity_poly.pdbx_seq_one_letter_code
_entity_poly.pdbx_strand_id
1 'polypeptide(L)'
;MQPRCRLRVPVGFPASIQSDIGTGEGVLLDLSPAGCRVRSNIALNAGTYLALRIAVAQEPTPLAVEVSVVRWCKDGHFGVEFLRYSQGDRERVTNLIAALPPTGNTHPS
;
A
#
# COMPACT_ATOMS: atom_id res chain seq x y z
N MET A 1 1.87 24.97 3.06
CA MET A 1 1.74 24.48 2.84
C MET A 1 1.37 23.59 2.72
N GLN A 2 1.32 22.99 2.86
CA GLN A 2 1.15 22.16 2.76
C GLN A 2 0.92 21.34 2.57
N PRO A 3 0.74 21.17 2.45
CA PRO A 3 0.55 20.27 2.37
C PRO A 3 0.42 19.26 2.08
N ARG A 4 0.81 18.78 1.88
CA ARG A 4 0.81 17.79 1.69
C ARG A 4 0.19 16.95 2.16
N CYS A 5 -0.13 16.69 2.08
CA CYS A 5 -0.84 16.00 2.65
C CYS A 5 -0.93 14.65 2.38
N ARG A 6 0.01 14.04 2.12
CA ARG A 6 0.08 12.81 2.04
C ARG A 6 0.25 12.24 3.26
N LEU A 7 -0.69 11.79 3.89
CA LEU A 7 -0.60 11.17 5.14
C LEU A 7 -0.20 9.76 4.90
N ARG A 8 1.04 9.48 5.17
CA ARG A 8 1.58 8.15 4.99
C ARG A 8 1.86 7.56 6.36
N VAL A 9 1.20 6.43 6.68
CA VAL A 9 1.34 5.83 8.00
C VAL A 9 2.09 4.50 7.91
N PRO A 10 2.95 4.18 8.89
CA PRO A 10 3.64 2.89 8.89
C PRO A 10 2.68 1.78 9.25
N VAL A 11 2.80 0.68 8.55
CA VAL A 11 1.96 -0.49 8.77
C VAL A 11 2.83 -1.73 8.58
N GLY A 12 2.25 -2.89 8.76
CA GLY A 12 2.93 -4.15 8.53
C GLY A 12 1.93 -5.15 8.02
N PHE A 13 1.21 -4.80 6.96
CA PHE A 13 0.13 -5.63 6.48
C PHE A 13 0.60 -6.58 5.39
N PRO A 14 0.35 -7.88 5.53
CA PRO A 14 0.62 -8.81 4.44
C PRO A 14 -0.20 -8.44 3.21
N ALA A 15 0.38 -8.67 2.04
CA ALA A 15 -0.31 -8.37 0.80
C ALA A 15 -0.01 -9.43 -0.23
N SER A 16 -1.01 -9.72 -1.07
CA SER A 16 -0.83 -10.54 -2.25
C SER A 16 -0.68 -9.63 -3.44
N ILE A 17 0.25 -9.97 -4.32
CA ILE A 17 0.60 -9.18 -5.49
C ILE A 17 0.30 -10.01 -6.72
N GLN A 18 -0.41 -9.42 -7.67
CA GLN A 18 -0.73 -10.11 -8.92
C GLN A 18 -0.37 -9.20 -10.08
N SER A 19 0.48 -9.70 -10.97
CA SER A 19 0.90 -8.92 -12.13
C SER A 19 0.91 -9.84 -13.35
N ASP A 20 1.18 -9.25 -14.52
CA ASP A 20 1.24 -10.01 -15.77
C ASP A 20 2.37 -11.04 -15.75
N ILE A 21 3.41 -10.77 -15.00
CA ILE A 21 4.57 -11.66 -14.99
C ILE A 21 4.50 -12.69 -13.88
N GLY A 22 3.46 -12.65 -13.05
CA GLY A 22 3.31 -13.66 -12.00
C GLY A 22 2.67 -13.10 -10.75
N THR A 23 2.63 -13.92 -9.73
CA THR A 23 2.06 -13.57 -8.45
C THR A 23 3.13 -13.66 -7.37
N GLY A 24 2.90 -12.97 -6.27
CA GLY A 24 3.80 -13.03 -5.16
C GLY A 24 3.15 -12.48 -3.92
N GLU A 25 3.93 -12.40 -2.86
CA GLU A 25 3.46 -11.88 -1.59
C GLU A 25 4.48 -10.91 -1.04
N GLY A 26 4.02 -10.01 -0.23
CA GLY A 26 4.89 -9.05 0.40
C GLY A 26 4.24 -8.46 1.62
N VAL A 27 4.90 -7.44 2.16
CA VAL A 27 4.42 -6.74 3.33
C VAL A 27 4.40 -5.26 3.00
N LEU A 28 3.25 -4.63 3.22
CA LEU A 28 3.15 -3.20 3.12
C LEU A 28 3.87 -2.59 4.30
N LEU A 29 4.78 -1.68 4.03
CA LEU A 29 5.55 -1.00 5.06
C LEU A 29 4.93 0.33 5.44
N ASP A 30 4.28 0.98 4.49
CA ASP A 30 3.50 2.18 4.79
C ASP A 30 2.34 2.26 3.83
N LEU A 31 1.38 3.13 4.15
CA LEU A 31 0.14 3.22 3.40
C LEU A 31 -0.35 4.66 3.40
N SER A 32 -0.78 5.12 2.23
CA SER A 32 -1.48 6.38 2.06
C SER A 32 -2.64 6.15 1.11
N PRO A 33 -3.56 7.11 0.97
CA PRO A 33 -4.65 6.93 0.02
C PRO A 33 -4.18 6.82 -1.43
N ALA A 34 -3.00 7.33 -1.74
CA ALA A 34 -2.50 7.35 -3.11
C ALA A 34 -1.57 6.18 -3.43
N GLY A 35 -1.08 5.47 -2.42
CA GLY A 35 -0.15 4.38 -2.68
C GLY A 35 0.47 3.79 -1.44
N CYS A 36 1.47 2.95 -1.65
CA CYS A 36 2.11 2.27 -0.54
C CYS A 36 3.54 1.88 -0.92
N ARG A 37 4.31 1.50 0.08
CA ARG A 37 5.62 0.91 -0.11
C ARG A 37 5.54 -0.54 0.34
N VAL A 38 6.09 -1.42 -0.47
CA VAL A 38 6.01 -2.86 -0.26
C VAL A 38 7.39 -3.46 -0.24
N ARG A 39 7.59 -4.43 0.64
CA ARG A 39 8.78 -5.26 0.64
C ARG A 39 8.38 -6.65 0.17
N SER A 40 9.09 -7.18 -0.82
CA SER A 40 8.74 -8.48 -1.37
C SER A 40 9.92 -9.08 -2.11
N ASN A 41 9.87 -10.38 -2.31
CA ASN A 41 10.88 -11.09 -3.09
C ASN A 41 10.56 -11.11 -4.58
N ILE A 42 9.37 -10.71 -4.96
CA ILE A 42 9.01 -10.72 -6.37
C ILE A 42 9.81 -9.64 -7.10
N ALA A 43 10.33 -9.97 -8.26
CA ALA A 43 11.10 -9.03 -9.06
C ALA A 43 10.16 -8.27 -9.96
N LEU A 44 10.08 -6.96 -9.74
CA LEU A 44 9.21 -6.08 -10.53
C LEU A 44 10.01 -4.91 -11.02
N ASN A 45 9.62 -4.40 -12.17
CA ASN A 45 10.23 -3.21 -12.74
C ASN A 45 9.30 -2.02 -12.60
N ALA A 46 9.87 -0.83 -12.51
CA ALA A 46 9.07 0.39 -12.54
C ALA A 46 8.22 0.39 -13.81
N GLY A 47 6.98 0.80 -13.67
CA GLY A 47 6.03 0.80 -14.76
C GLY A 47 5.17 -0.44 -14.85
N THR A 48 5.46 -1.47 -14.05
CA THR A 48 4.64 -2.68 -14.04
C THR A 48 3.31 -2.40 -13.37
N TYR A 49 2.23 -2.84 -14.00
CA TYR A 49 0.90 -2.76 -13.39
C TYR A 49 0.64 -4.00 -12.56
N LEU A 50 -0.06 -3.81 -11.46
CA LEU A 50 -0.38 -4.93 -10.60
C LEU A 50 -1.66 -4.69 -9.82
N ALA A 51 -2.21 -5.77 -9.28
CA ALA A 51 -3.33 -5.72 -8.36
C ALA A 51 -2.83 -6.14 -7.00
N LEU A 52 -3.38 -5.52 -5.96
CA LEU A 52 -3.00 -5.81 -4.60
C LEU A 52 -4.21 -6.22 -3.77
N ARG A 53 -3.99 -7.18 -2.89
CA ARG A 53 -4.95 -7.51 -1.84
C ARG A 53 -4.21 -7.41 -0.53
N ILE A 54 -4.67 -6.52 0.32
CA ILE A 54 -3.97 -6.16 1.56
C ILE A 54 -4.75 -6.70 2.73
N ALA A 55 -4.11 -7.56 3.51
CA ALA A 55 -4.75 -8.16 4.68
C ALA A 55 -4.58 -7.22 5.86
N VAL A 56 -5.66 -6.60 6.28
CA VAL A 56 -5.66 -5.67 7.39
C VAL A 56 -6.07 -6.44 8.64
N ALA A 57 -5.31 -6.28 9.71
CA ALA A 57 -5.59 -6.98 10.97
C ALA A 57 -7.00 -6.67 11.43
N GLN A 58 -7.71 -7.72 11.87
CA GLN A 58 -9.05 -7.61 12.42
C GLN A 58 -10.12 -7.24 11.40
N GLU A 59 -9.78 -7.24 10.13
CA GLU A 59 -10.74 -7.00 9.06
C GLU A 59 -10.98 -8.31 8.34
N PRO A 60 -12.22 -8.75 8.19
CA PRO A 60 -12.49 -10.04 7.53
C PRO A 60 -12.28 -10.00 6.02
N THR A 61 -12.39 -8.82 5.42
CA THR A 61 -12.26 -8.70 3.99
C THR A 61 -11.02 -7.88 3.66
N PRO A 62 -10.10 -8.40 2.83
CA PRO A 62 -8.92 -7.63 2.48
C PRO A 62 -9.29 -6.39 1.70
N LEU A 63 -8.41 -5.39 1.78
CA LEU A 63 -8.52 -4.24 0.91
C LEU A 63 -7.99 -4.61 -0.46
N ALA A 64 -8.69 -4.23 -1.49
CA ALA A 64 -8.29 -4.59 -2.84
C ALA A 64 -8.05 -3.33 -3.67
N VAL A 65 -6.89 -3.28 -4.32
CA VAL A 65 -6.57 -2.26 -5.30
C VAL A 65 -6.49 -2.97 -6.63
N GLU A 66 -7.42 -2.67 -7.52
CA GLU A 66 -7.54 -3.40 -8.78
C GLU A 66 -6.43 -3.06 -9.75
N VAL A 67 -6.02 -1.80 -9.77
CA VAL A 67 -4.96 -1.36 -10.68
C VAL A 67 -4.03 -0.45 -9.92
N SER A 68 -2.77 -0.77 -9.96
CA SER A 68 -1.73 0.08 -9.40
C SER A 68 -0.50 -0.06 -10.28
N VAL A 69 0.46 0.82 -10.12
CA VAL A 69 1.65 0.83 -10.94
C VAL A 69 2.88 1.01 -10.06
N VAL A 70 3.91 0.23 -10.35
CA VAL A 70 5.19 0.34 -9.65
C VAL A 70 5.88 1.60 -10.13
N ARG A 71 6.20 2.51 -9.21
CA ARG A 71 6.87 3.76 -9.56
C ARG A 71 8.37 3.67 -9.39
N TRP A 72 8.82 2.85 -8.45
CA TRP A 72 10.25 2.63 -8.24
C TRP A 72 10.45 1.29 -7.57
N CYS A 73 11.64 0.71 -7.72
CA CYS A 73 12.00 -0.50 -7.01
C CYS A 73 13.48 -0.42 -6.66
N LYS A 74 13.82 -0.92 -5.48
CA LYS A 74 15.19 -0.90 -4.99
C LYS A 74 15.33 -1.82 -3.80
N ASP A 75 16.29 -2.73 -3.88
CA ASP A 75 16.71 -3.57 -2.73
C ASP A 75 15.53 -4.32 -2.09
N GLY A 76 14.70 -4.95 -2.90
CA GLY A 76 13.58 -5.74 -2.38
C GLY A 76 12.38 -4.91 -1.96
N HIS A 77 12.43 -3.61 -2.19
CA HIS A 77 11.31 -2.71 -1.90
C HIS A 77 10.80 -2.10 -3.18
N PHE A 78 9.55 -1.73 -3.21
CA PHE A 78 9.04 -0.95 -4.32
C PHE A 78 7.90 -0.06 -3.85
N GLY A 79 7.79 1.07 -4.52
CA GLY A 79 6.72 2.03 -4.29
C GLY A 79 5.66 1.87 -5.35
N VAL A 80 4.42 1.90 -4.92
CA VAL A 80 3.27 1.65 -5.78
C VAL A 80 2.32 2.81 -5.67
N GLU A 81 1.83 3.25 -6.82
CA GLU A 81 0.77 4.25 -6.88
C GLU A 81 -0.54 3.54 -7.19
N PHE A 82 -1.58 3.82 -6.42
CA PHE A 82 -2.90 3.24 -6.63
C PHE A 82 -3.62 4.01 -7.72
N LEU A 83 -4.10 3.31 -8.73
CA LEU A 83 -4.82 3.94 -9.83
C LEU A 83 -6.31 3.68 -9.75
N ARG A 84 -6.70 2.50 -9.29
CA ARG A 84 -8.11 2.18 -9.15
C ARG A 84 -8.32 1.19 -8.02
N TYR A 85 -9.13 1.57 -7.06
CA TYR A 85 -9.54 0.68 -5.98
C TYR A 85 -10.71 -0.18 -6.40
N SER A 86 -10.90 -1.31 -5.71
CA SER A 86 -12.17 -2.01 -5.77
C SER A 86 -13.24 -1.14 -5.15
N GLN A 87 -14.47 -1.37 -5.55
CA GLN A 87 -15.59 -0.55 -5.13
C GLN A 87 -15.67 -0.48 -3.61
N GLY A 88 -15.70 0.74 -3.09
CA GLY A 88 -15.80 0.98 -1.66
C GLY A 88 -14.48 0.94 -0.90
N ASP A 89 -13.41 0.45 -1.51
CA ASP A 89 -12.18 0.25 -0.77
C ASP A 89 -11.38 1.52 -0.59
N ARG A 90 -11.56 2.50 -1.46
CA ARG A 90 -10.91 3.79 -1.24
C ARG A 90 -11.34 4.41 0.08
N GLU A 91 -12.63 4.35 0.36
CA GLU A 91 -13.15 4.88 1.61
C GLU A 91 -12.64 4.09 2.80
N ARG A 92 -12.54 2.76 2.65
CA ARG A 92 -12.00 1.92 3.71
C ARG A 92 -10.55 2.31 4.03
N VAL A 93 -9.74 2.56 3.01
CA VAL A 93 -8.35 2.97 3.23
C VAL A 93 -8.29 4.32 3.93
N THR A 94 -9.10 5.27 3.50
CA THR A 94 -9.13 6.59 4.11
C THR A 94 -9.49 6.49 5.59
N ASN A 95 -10.51 5.70 5.90
CA ASN A 95 -10.94 5.52 7.28
C ASN A 95 -9.90 4.79 8.11
N LEU A 96 -9.25 3.82 7.53
CA LEU A 96 -8.20 3.06 8.21
C LEU A 96 -7.04 3.98 8.58
N ILE A 97 -6.58 4.79 7.64
CA ILE A 97 -5.47 5.70 7.89
C ILE A 97 -5.83 6.71 8.97
N ALA A 98 -7.06 7.20 8.96
CA ALA A 98 -7.51 8.15 9.98
C ALA A 98 -7.51 7.52 11.37
N ALA A 99 -7.69 6.21 11.45
CA ALA A 99 -7.73 5.50 12.73
C ALA A 99 -6.36 5.05 13.22
N LEU A 100 -5.32 5.09 12.36
CA LEU A 100 -3.99 4.65 12.74
C LEU A 100 -3.20 5.81 13.31
N PRO A 101 -2.24 5.53 14.21
CA PRO A 101 -1.41 6.61 14.73
C PRO A 101 -0.52 7.16 13.63
N PRO A 102 -0.28 8.47 13.67
CA PRO A 102 0.59 9.05 12.65
C PRO A 102 2.02 8.59 12.82
N THR A 103 2.78 8.71 11.77
CA THR A 103 4.16 8.35 11.78
C THR A 103 4.94 9.28 12.67
N GLY A 104 5.65 8.74 13.42
CA GLY A 104 6.55 9.52 14.21
C GLY A 104 5.88 10.22 15.34
N ASN A 105 5.65 10.20 15.41
CA ASN A 105 5.38 10.73 16.21
C ASN A 105 5.35 10.64 17.18
N THR A 106 5.41 10.44 17.34
CA THR A 106 5.42 10.36 18.07
C THR A 106 5.72 10.65 19.00
N HIS A 107 5.91 10.96 19.44
CA HIS A 107 6.42 11.29 20.17
C HIS A 107 6.36 11.66 20.89
N PRO A 108 6.38 11.77 21.24
CA PRO A 108 6.58 12.08 21.98
C PRO A 108 6.52 12.48 22.59
N SER A 109 6.42 12.47 22.69
CA SER A 109 6.58 12.90 23.06
C SER A 109 6.67 13.05 23.39
#